data_c3449a44ca29ae952f303a15b119cc8f
#
_entry.id   c3449a44ca29ae952f303a15b119cc8f
#
_cell.length_a   1.000
_cell.length_b   1.000
_cell.length_c   1.000
_cell.angle_alpha   90.00
_cell.angle_beta   90.00
_cell.angle_gamma   90.00
#
_symmetry.space_group_name_H-M   'P 1'
#
loop_
_entity.id
_entity.type
_entity.pdbx_description
1 polymer ?
#
loop_
_entity_poly.entity_id
_entity_poly.type
_entity_poly.pdbx_seq_one_letter_code
_entity_poly.pdbx_strand_id
1 'polypeptide(L)'
;VVVVFALTAQPPAASARYFVTGITNLGTSAPLAFERARGAGASFVRIPLYWGGTAPVVPPTSWQPEDPTDPNYHWDASDEAVTHAVQAGLTPVLQIDGAPRWAQRCASPSAVIGGPALCDPDPAALRAFGVAAARRYSGQFAGLPRVQYWQALNEPNLSLSFFPQFNTAGEALSPELYRALINAFYSGVKAVDRSNLVLTAGLGPIAVPPWTIGPMRFARQLLCMQGHRDPHPAPGDCGGGVHFDIFAIQPYTTGGPTHQGHVNDVELGDLPKLQELLTAADRAGRIKGEFRHTPLWITEFSWDSKPPDPGGLPMKIEMRWTAEALYVAWRARVSHFFWYSLRDSQREPNEAFGESLESGLYYRGATLELDQPKPFLNAFRFPFVAYPGERGLAFWGRTPNGGRREVTIQIWKGRRWRTVEVVQANGQGVFNGVAPTQYGSRKRGSARARFANEASIPFSMRPVKDFYQPPFG
;
A
#
# COMPACT_ATOMS: atom_id res chain seq x y z
N VAL A 1 41.90 -47.04 -2.18
CA VAL A 1 41.73 -45.62 -1.87
C VAL A 1 40.25 -45.32 -2.04
N VAL A 2 39.54 -45.18 -0.91
CA VAL A 2 38.09 -44.80 -0.90
C VAL A 2 38.06 -43.28 -0.77
N VAL A 3 37.58 -42.58 -1.80
CA VAL A 3 37.37 -41.14 -1.76
C VAL A 3 35.98 -40.91 -1.16
N VAL A 4 35.94 -40.45 0.08
CA VAL A 4 34.72 -40.02 0.77
C VAL A 4 34.40 -38.57 0.32
N PHE A 5 33.37 -38.40 -0.51
CA PHE A 5 32.82 -37.08 -0.77
C PHE A 5 32.06 -36.61 0.47
N ALA A 6 32.60 -35.66 1.19
CA ALA A 6 31.90 -34.95 2.22
C ALA A 6 30.84 -34.04 1.53
N LEU A 7 29.56 -34.42 1.58
CA LEU A 7 28.44 -33.56 1.29
C LEU A 7 28.39 -32.48 2.39
N THR A 8 28.94 -31.30 2.12
CA THR A 8 28.73 -30.14 2.96
C THR A 8 27.25 -29.73 2.80
N ALA A 9 26.45 -30.03 3.80
CA ALA A 9 25.08 -29.53 3.88
C ALA A 9 25.13 -28.00 3.87
N GLN A 10 24.64 -27.38 2.79
CA GLN A 10 24.40 -25.94 2.77
C GLN A 10 23.41 -25.60 3.89
N PRO A 11 23.67 -24.55 4.69
CA PRO A 11 22.70 -24.11 5.66
C PRO A 11 21.39 -23.78 4.93
N PRO A 12 20.20 -24.15 5.48
CA PRO A 12 18.94 -23.86 4.83
C PRO A 12 18.85 -22.34 4.62
N ALA A 13 18.70 -21.93 3.37
CA ALA A 13 18.44 -20.55 3.02
C ALA A 13 17.24 -20.09 3.84
N ALA A 14 17.41 -19.05 4.67
CA ALA A 14 16.31 -18.48 5.43
C ALA A 14 15.19 -18.14 4.44
N SER A 15 14.04 -18.83 4.56
CA SER A 15 12.94 -18.67 3.60
C SER A 15 12.55 -17.21 3.59
N ALA A 16 12.70 -16.53 2.44
CA ALA A 16 12.35 -15.13 2.30
C ALA A 16 10.86 -14.95 2.65
N ARG A 17 10.55 -13.93 3.46
CA ARG A 17 9.18 -13.64 3.89
C ARG A 17 8.30 -13.30 2.70
N TYR A 18 6.99 -13.57 2.84
CA TYR A 18 5.97 -13.17 1.89
C TYR A 18 6.01 -11.65 1.66
N PHE A 19 6.02 -11.25 0.40
CA PHE A 19 5.95 -9.84 -0.01
C PHE A 19 5.48 -9.77 -1.46
N VAL A 20 4.45 -8.97 -1.71
CA VAL A 20 3.88 -8.72 -3.03
C VAL A 20 3.66 -7.24 -3.27
N THR A 21 3.56 -6.87 -4.54
CA THR A 21 3.30 -5.50 -4.95
C THR A 21 1.92 -5.37 -5.57
N GLY A 22 1.33 -4.20 -5.39
CA GLY A 22 0.09 -3.75 -6.03
C GLY A 22 0.25 -2.35 -6.62
N ILE A 23 -0.78 -1.90 -7.29
CA ILE A 23 -0.90 -0.53 -7.78
C ILE A 23 -2.26 -0.01 -7.33
N THR A 24 -2.27 1.22 -6.84
CA THR A 24 -3.48 2.00 -6.61
C THR A 24 -3.56 3.12 -7.65
N ASN A 25 -4.77 3.59 -7.95
CA ASN A 25 -5.01 4.62 -8.95
C ASN A 25 -4.42 4.30 -10.34
N LEU A 26 -5.17 3.54 -11.13
CA LEU A 26 -4.79 3.24 -12.52
C LEU A 26 -5.07 4.41 -13.48
N GLY A 27 -5.83 5.42 -13.03
CA GLY A 27 -6.26 6.57 -13.83
C GLY A 27 -7.38 6.26 -14.83
N THR A 28 -7.81 5.00 -14.93
CA THR A 28 -8.89 4.54 -15.82
C THR A 28 -9.26 3.09 -15.50
N SER A 29 -10.47 2.66 -15.86
CA SER A 29 -10.92 1.25 -15.81
C SER A 29 -10.66 0.49 -17.11
N ALA A 30 -10.01 1.08 -18.11
CA ALA A 30 -9.73 0.40 -19.39
C ALA A 30 -8.85 -0.86 -19.20
N PRO A 31 -9.11 -1.97 -19.91
CA PRO A 31 -8.39 -3.24 -19.79
C PRO A 31 -6.86 -3.10 -19.86
N LEU A 32 -6.38 -2.28 -20.79
CA LEU A 32 -4.93 -2.03 -20.98
C LEU A 32 -4.25 -1.49 -19.70
N ALA A 33 -4.95 -0.73 -18.85
CA ALA A 33 -4.37 -0.26 -17.59
C ALA A 33 -4.09 -1.40 -16.63
N PHE A 34 -5.00 -2.37 -16.52
CA PHE A 34 -4.82 -3.57 -15.69
C PHE A 34 -3.73 -4.48 -16.26
N GLU A 35 -3.67 -4.66 -17.57
CA GLU A 35 -2.59 -5.40 -18.24
C GLU A 35 -1.22 -4.78 -17.96
N ARG A 36 -1.10 -3.44 -18.04
CA ARG A 36 0.11 -2.70 -17.70
C ARG A 36 0.49 -2.84 -16.21
N ALA A 37 -0.49 -2.76 -15.31
CA ALA A 37 -0.27 -3.00 -13.89
C ALA A 37 0.29 -4.41 -13.65
N ARG A 38 -0.29 -5.42 -14.30
CA ARG A 38 0.23 -6.79 -14.27
C ARG A 38 1.63 -6.89 -14.87
N GLY A 39 1.86 -6.26 -16.02
CA GLY A 39 3.16 -6.19 -16.68
C GLY A 39 4.24 -5.49 -15.85
N ALA A 40 3.87 -4.51 -15.05
CA ALA A 40 4.73 -3.86 -14.05
C ALA A 40 5.06 -4.77 -12.85
N GLY A 41 4.56 -6.01 -12.79
CA GLY A 41 4.84 -6.98 -11.74
C GLY A 41 3.90 -6.91 -10.55
N ALA A 42 2.81 -6.13 -10.61
CA ALA A 42 1.79 -6.11 -9.59
C ALA A 42 1.03 -7.45 -9.55
N SER A 43 0.63 -7.86 -8.36
CA SER A 43 -0.27 -8.99 -8.12
C SER A 43 -1.62 -8.53 -7.60
N PHE A 44 -1.71 -7.31 -7.12
CA PHE A 44 -2.89 -6.68 -6.55
C PHE A 44 -3.18 -5.34 -7.22
N VAL A 45 -4.44 -4.94 -7.18
CA VAL A 45 -4.88 -3.59 -7.56
C VAL A 45 -5.90 -3.09 -6.54
N ARG A 46 -5.73 -1.85 -6.08
CA ARG A 46 -6.69 -1.18 -5.21
C ARG A 46 -7.60 -0.32 -6.06
N ILE A 47 -8.88 -0.60 -5.98
CA ILE A 47 -9.93 0.00 -6.81
C ILE A 47 -10.89 0.78 -5.90
N PRO A 48 -11.10 2.08 -6.15
CA PRO A 48 -12.12 2.83 -5.42
C PRO A 48 -13.52 2.36 -5.80
N LEU A 49 -14.35 2.10 -4.80
CA LEU A 49 -15.78 1.88 -4.91
C LEU A 49 -16.48 3.11 -4.33
N TYR A 50 -16.91 4.02 -5.20
CA TYR A 50 -17.53 5.29 -4.80
C TYR A 50 -18.95 5.06 -4.30
N TRP A 51 -19.11 5.04 -2.98
CA TRP A 51 -20.41 4.81 -2.35
C TRP A 51 -21.47 5.84 -2.78
N GLY A 52 -21.11 7.15 -2.79
CA GLY A 52 -22.03 8.21 -3.23
C GLY A 52 -22.37 8.18 -4.72
N GLY A 53 -21.54 7.53 -5.56
CA GLY A 53 -21.82 7.33 -6.98
C GLY A 53 -22.53 6.00 -7.27
N THR A 54 -22.44 5.05 -6.34
CA THR A 54 -23.05 3.73 -6.48
C THR A 54 -24.45 3.66 -5.84
N ALA A 55 -24.62 4.26 -4.66
CA ALA A 55 -25.91 4.35 -3.98
C ALA A 55 -26.75 5.53 -4.52
N PRO A 56 -28.09 5.51 -4.37
CA PRO A 56 -28.93 6.59 -4.84
C PRO A 56 -28.62 7.92 -4.15
N VAL A 57 -28.71 9.03 -4.90
CA VAL A 57 -28.52 10.38 -4.36
C VAL A 57 -29.62 10.72 -3.32
N VAL A 58 -30.84 10.29 -3.59
CA VAL A 58 -32.00 10.38 -2.67
C VAL A 58 -32.64 9.00 -2.63
N PRO A 59 -32.51 8.26 -1.52
CA PRO A 59 -33.07 6.91 -1.43
C PRO A 59 -34.62 6.99 -1.41
N PRO A 60 -35.28 6.24 -2.31
CA PRO A 60 -36.73 6.13 -2.25
C PRO A 60 -37.15 5.27 -1.06
N THR A 61 -38.45 5.38 -0.65
CA THR A 61 -38.97 4.59 0.48
C THR A 61 -38.92 3.08 0.28
N SER A 62 -38.88 2.62 -0.97
CA SER A 62 -38.78 1.22 -1.37
C SER A 62 -37.34 0.69 -1.40
N TRP A 63 -36.34 1.55 -1.23
CA TRP A 63 -34.96 1.16 -1.36
C TRP A 63 -34.51 0.14 -0.31
N GLN A 64 -33.82 -0.89 -0.78
CA GLN A 64 -33.28 -1.98 0.05
C GLN A 64 -31.74 -1.89 0.10
N PRO A 65 -31.14 -1.22 1.10
CA PRO A 65 -29.73 -0.88 1.12
C PRO A 65 -28.78 -2.07 1.21
N GLU A 66 -29.26 -3.25 1.60
CA GLU A 66 -28.46 -4.48 1.66
C GLU A 66 -28.64 -5.38 0.41
N ASP A 67 -29.56 -5.04 -0.50
CA ASP A 67 -29.84 -5.83 -1.70
C ASP A 67 -29.08 -5.25 -2.91
N PRO A 68 -28.04 -5.96 -3.43
CA PRO A 68 -27.30 -5.47 -4.60
C PRO A 68 -28.12 -5.47 -5.91
N THR A 69 -29.32 -6.06 -5.91
CA THR A 69 -30.24 -6.06 -7.06
C THR A 69 -31.20 -4.88 -7.07
N ASP A 70 -31.24 -4.09 -6.01
CA ASP A 70 -32.08 -2.90 -5.97
C ASP A 70 -31.76 -1.99 -7.17
N PRO A 71 -32.75 -1.60 -7.99
CA PRO A 71 -32.51 -0.87 -9.24
C PRO A 71 -31.95 0.55 -9.04
N ASN A 72 -31.90 1.04 -7.80
CA ASN A 72 -31.31 2.34 -7.47
C ASN A 72 -29.80 2.28 -7.23
N TYR A 73 -29.19 1.09 -7.25
CA TYR A 73 -27.75 0.94 -7.26
C TYR A 73 -27.16 1.06 -8.67
N HIS A 74 -26.05 1.76 -8.81
CA HIS A 74 -25.30 1.96 -10.06
C HIS A 74 -23.92 1.31 -9.94
N TRP A 75 -23.82 0.03 -10.30
CA TRP A 75 -22.59 -0.77 -10.13
C TRP A 75 -21.66 -0.80 -11.35
N ASP A 76 -22.10 -0.30 -12.51
CA ASP A 76 -21.47 -0.55 -13.81
C ASP A 76 -19.96 -0.27 -13.82
N ALA A 77 -19.53 0.86 -13.29
CA ALA A 77 -18.13 1.25 -13.26
C ALA A 77 -17.26 0.32 -12.38
N SER A 78 -17.82 -0.13 -11.24
CA SER A 78 -17.10 -1.05 -10.35
C SER A 78 -17.11 -2.47 -10.85
N ASP A 79 -18.18 -2.93 -11.50
CA ASP A 79 -18.27 -4.23 -12.16
C ASP A 79 -17.23 -4.35 -13.26
N GLU A 80 -17.12 -3.33 -14.11
CA GLU A 80 -16.10 -3.23 -15.16
C GLU A 80 -14.69 -3.32 -14.58
N ALA A 81 -14.39 -2.49 -13.59
CA ALA A 81 -13.05 -2.44 -12.99
C ALA A 81 -12.66 -3.76 -12.31
N VAL A 82 -13.57 -4.38 -11.55
CA VAL A 82 -13.33 -5.68 -10.89
C VAL A 82 -13.13 -6.77 -11.92
N THR A 83 -13.95 -6.79 -12.99
CA THR A 83 -13.86 -7.78 -14.06
C THR A 83 -12.51 -7.68 -14.78
N HIS A 84 -12.11 -6.48 -15.19
CA HIS A 84 -10.82 -6.27 -15.88
C HIS A 84 -9.62 -6.58 -14.98
N ALA A 85 -9.69 -6.27 -13.68
CA ALA A 85 -8.65 -6.64 -12.74
C ALA A 85 -8.42 -8.15 -12.70
N VAL A 86 -9.49 -8.93 -12.55
CA VAL A 86 -9.41 -10.40 -12.47
C VAL A 86 -8.99 -11.01 -13.82
N GLN A 87 -9.51 -10.48 -14.94
CA GLN A 87 -9.10 -10.91 -16.28
C GLN A 87 -7.60 -10.69 -16.54
N ALA A 88 -7.04 -9.59 -16.04
CA ALA A 88 -5.60 -9.32 -16.09
C ALA A 88 -4.78 -10.16 -15.10
N GLY A 89 -5.40 -11.01 -14.28
CA GLY A 89 -4.73 -11.82 -13.25
C GLY A 89 -4.28 -11.02 -12.03
N LEU A 90 -4.96 -9.90 -11.72
CA LEU A 90 -4.77 -9.10 -10.52
C LEU A 90 -5.83 -9.45 -9.46
N THR A 91 -5.43 -9.40 -8.20
CA THR A 91 -6.36 -9.53 -7.06
C THR A 91 -6.88 -8.14 -6.70
N PRO A 92 -8.21 -7.89 -6.81
CA PRO A 92 -8.78 -6.61 -6.44
C PRO A 92 -8.89 -6.43 -4.93
N VAL A 93 -8.60 -5.20 -4.47
CA VAL A 93 -8.95 -4.67 -3.16
C VAL A 93 -9.96 -3.56 -3.40
N LEU A 94 -11.21 -3.72 -2.97
CA LEU A 94 -12.21 -2.66 -3.08
C LEU A 94 -12.13 -1.72 -1.87
N GLN A 95 -11.84 -0.46 -2.15
CA GLN A 95 -11.80 0.59 -1.15
C GLN A 95 -13.07 1.43 -1.25
N ILE A 96 -13.87 1.43 -0.18
CA ILE A 96 -15.05 2.28 -0.10
C ILE A 96 -14.61 3.73 0.03
N ASP A 97 -15.15 4.59 -0.83
CA ASP A 97 -14.86 6.01 -0.82
C ASP A 97 -16.13 6.84 -1.06
N GLY A 98 -16.13 8.07 -0.59
CA GLY A 98 -17.23 9.00 -0.74
C GLY A 98 -18.55 8.49 -0.18
N ALA A 99 -19.22 9.22 0.70
CA ALA A 99 -20.54 8.86 1.19
C ALA A 99 -21.62 9.76 0.55
N PRO A 100 -22.80 9.20 0.21
CA PRO A 100 -23.91 10.04 -0.24
C PRO A 100 -24.34 10.98 0.88
N ARG A 101 -24.90 12.14 0.52
CA ARG A 101 -25.24 13.19 1.50
C ARG A 101 -26.19 12.73 2.60
N TRP A 102 -27.13 11.87 2.28
CA TRP A 102 -28.10 11.32 3.25
C TRP A 102 -27.46 10.38 4.28
N ALA A 103 -26.30 9.80 3.99
CA ALA A 103 -25.56 8.94 4.90
C ALA A 103 -24.54 9.73 5.73
N GLN A 104 -24.54 11.05 5.69
CA GLN A 104 -23.65 11.92 6.44
C GLN A 104 -24.42 12.74 7.47
N ARG A 105 -23.94 12.79 8.71
CA ARG A 105 -24.61 13.47 9.83
C ARG A 105 -24.33 14.95 9.88
N CYS A 106 -23.32 15.43 9.17
CA CYS A 106 -22.99 16.85 9.06
C CYS A 106 -22.65 17.24 7.62
N ALA A 107 -22.54 18.56 7.36
CA ALA A 107 -22.03 19.10 6.11
C ALA A 107 -20.53 19.35 6.25
N SER A 108 -19.74 18.87 5.31
CA SER A 108 -18.30 19.21 5.26
C SER A 108 -18.15 20.72 5.02
N PRO A 109 -17.28 21.42 5.78
CA PRO A 109 -17.08 22.86 5.64
C PRO A 109 -16.29 23.25 4.37
N SER A 110 -15.68 22.32 3.67
CA SER A 110 -14.88 22.64 2.47
C SER A 110 -14.98 21.58 1.40
N ALA A 111 -15.15 22.05 0.15
CA ALA A 111 -14.75 21.26 -1.01
C ALA A 111 -13.23 21.35 -1.12
N VAL A 112 -12.56 20.21 -1.06
CA VAL A 112 -11.12 20.11 -1.22
C VAL A 112 -10.83 19.30 -2.48
N ILE A 113 -9.59 19.39 -2.96
CA ILE A 113 -9.09 18.60 -4.09
C ILE A 113 -9.54 17.14 -3.93
N GLY A 114 -10.32 16.64 -4.91
CA GLY A 114 -10.87 15.27 -4.87
C GLY A 114 -12.32 15.12 -4.40
N GLY A 115 -12.99 16.20 -4.00
CA GLY A 115 -14.38 16.19 -3.54
C GLY A 115 -14.57 16.58 -2.07
N PRO A 116 -15.80 16.64 -1.56
CA PRO A 116 -16.04 16.99 -0.18
C PRO A 116 -15.58 15.87 0.77
N ALA A 117 -14.90 16.26 1.85
CA ALA A 117 -14.55 15.34 2.93
C ALA A 117 -15.80 14.63 3.48
N LEU A 118 -15.63 13.39 3.91
CA LEU A 118 -16.70 12.66 4.60
C LEU A 118 -17.01 13.33 5.95
N CYS A 119 -18.25 13.65 6.21
CA CYS A 119 -18.67 14.32 7.42
C CYS A 119 -19.48 13.39 8.33
N ASP A 120 -18.82 12.75 9.28
CA ASP A 120 -19.41 11.80 10.23
C ASP A 120 -20.41 10.85 9.55
N PRO A 121 -19.96 9.96 8.66
CA PRO A 121 -20.87 9.03 7.98
C PRO A 121 -21.60 8.13 8.98
N ASP A 122 -22.82 7.72 8.64
CA ASP A 122 -23.62 6.82 9.47
C ASP A 122 -23.05 5.38 9.42
N PRO A 123 -22.61 4.80 10.54
CA PRO A 123 -22.10 3.43 10.59
C PRO A 123 -23.12 2.38 10.12
N ALA A 124 -24.41 2.56 10.38
CA ALA A 124 -25.44 1.62 9.95
C ALA A 124 -25.62 1.64 8.43
N ALA A 125 -25.59 2.84 7.83
CA ALA A 125 -25.66 3.00 6.38
C ALA A 125 -24.40 2.41 5.69
N LEU A 126 -23.20 2.64 6.25
CA LEU A 126 -21.96 2.03 5.73
C LEU A 126 -21.97 0.51 5.86
N ARG A 127 -22.49 -0.04 6.97
CA ARG A 127 -22.68 -1.48 7.13
C ARG A 127 -23.59 -2.05 6.04
N ALA A 128 -24.74 -1.44 5.79
CA ALA A 128 -25.69 -1.89 4.79
C ALA A 128 -25.10 -1.87 3.37
N PHE A 129 -24.38 -0.81 3.03
CA PHE A 129 -23.64 -0.72 1.76
C PHE A 129 -22.55 -1.81 1.66
N GLY A 130 -21.82 -2.07 2.75
CA GLY A 130 -20.83 -3.14 2.81
C GLY A 130 -21.44 -4.53 2.57
N VAL A 131 -22.66 -4.79 3.10
CA VAL A 131 -23.41 -6.02 2.82
C VAL A 131 -23.76 -6.13 1.34
N ALA A 132 -24.34 -5.08 0.75
CA ALA A 132 -24.73 -5.07 -0.67
C ALA A 132 -23.49 -5.31 -1.57
N ALA A 133 -22.39 -4.60 -1.33
CA ALA A 133 -21.16 -4.75 -2.09
C ALA A 133 -20.56 -6.16 -1.95
N ALA A 134 -20.50 -6.70 -0.73
CA ALA A 134 -19.96 -8.04 -0.49
C ALA A 134 -20.84 -9.15 -1.12
N ARG A 135 -22.17 -8.99 -1.13
CA ARG A 135 -23.08 -9.89 -1.85
C ARG A 135 -22.86 -9.84 -3.36
N ARG A 136 -22.71 -8.62 -3.92
CA ARG A 136 -22.47 -8.44 -5.36
C ARG A 136 -21.19 -9.11 -5.81
N TYR A 137 -20.09 -8.89 -5.10
CA TYR A 137 -18.79 -9.46 -5.45
C TYR A 137 -18.46 -10.74 -4.65
N SER A 138 -19.47 -11.54 -4.34
CA SER A 138 -19.31 -12.84 -3.68
C SER A 138 -18.71 -13.93 -4.58
N GLY A 139 -18.65 -13.72 -5.90
CA GLY A 139 -18.32 -14.73 -6.91
C GLY A 139 -19.48 -15.64 -7.27
N GLN A 140 -20.66 -15.44 -6.67
CA GLN A 140 -21.89 -16.20 -6.93
C GLN A 140 -22.98 -15.34 -7.57
N PHE A 141 -22.74 -14.04 -7.70
CA PHE A 141 -23.70 -13.07 -8.18
C PHE A 141 -23.45 -12.74 -9.65
N ALA A 142 -24.42 -13.01 -10.53
CA ALA A 142 -24.47 -12.59 -11.95
C ALA A 142 -23.16 -12.85 -12.76
N GLY A 143 -22.36 -13.84 -12.38
CA GLY A 143 -21.09 -14.15 -13.04
C GLY A 143 -19.94 -13.18 -12.71
N LEU A 144 -20.14 -12.24 -11.78
CA LEU A 144 -19.10 -11.31 -11.34
C LEU A 144 -18.02 -12.03 -10.52
N PRO A 145 -16.75 -11.60 -10.65
CA PRO A 145 -15.66 -12.18 -9.89
C PRO A 145 -15.81 -11.96 -8.38
N ARG A 146 -15.24 -12.87 -7.59
CA ARG A 146 -15.14 -12.71 -6.14
C ARG A 146 -14.11 -11.65 -5.76
N VAL A 147 -14.48 -10.75 -4.84
CA VAL A 147 -13.57 -9.87 -4.14
C VAL A 147 -13.45 -10.34 -2.69
N GLN A 148 -12.21 -10.56 -2.24
CA GLN A 148 -11.93 -11.00 -0.87
C GLN A 148 -11.49 -9.85 0.04
N TYR A 149 -10.88 -8.80 -0.50
CA TYR A 149 -10.24 -7.72 0.26
C TYR A 149 -11.04 -6.43 0.18
N TRP A 150 -11.40 -5.90 1.36
CA TRP A 150 -12.31 -4.77 1.52
C TRP A 150 -11.67 -3.70 2.39
N GLN A 151 -11.48 -2.49 1.89
CA GLN A 151 -10.93 -1.38 2.64
C GLN A 151 -12.01 -0.37 3.01
N ALA A 152 -12.11 -0.04 4.31
CA ALA A 152 -13.10 0.90 4.81
C ALA A 152 -12.53 2.33 4.80
N LEU A 153 -12.91 3.12 3.82
CA LEU A 153 -12.59 4.53 3.65
C LEU A 153 -11.10 4.81 3.33
N ASN A 154 -10.73 6.09 3.27
CA ASN A 154 -9.37 6.57 3.02
C ASN A 154 -9.02 7.71 3.99
N GLU A 155 -7.82 7.70 4.56
CA GLU A 155 -7.15 8.74 5.35
C GLU A 155 -8.05 9.49 6.37
N PRO A 156 -8.73 8.80 7.28
CA PRO A 156 -9.64 9.44 8.23
C PRO A 156 -8.94 10.31 9.28
N ASN A 157 -7.61 10.36 9.26
CA ASN A 157 -6.80 11.25 10.07
C ASN A 157 -6.55 12.61 9.42
N LEU A 158 -7.01 12.83 8.18
CA LEU A 158 -6.89 14.08 7.43
C LEU A 158 -8.24 14.78 7.32
N SER A 159 -8.29 16.08 7.59
CA SER A 159 -9.52 16.89 7.43
C SER A 159 -10.00 16.97 5.98
N LEU A 160 -9.10 16.74 5.03
CA LEU A 160 -9.42 16.68 3.60
C LEU A 160 -10.26 15.46 3.23
N SER A 161 -10.12 14.38 3.99
CA SER A 161 -10.81 13.11 3.74
C SER A 161 -11.95 12.85 4.71
N PHE A 162 -11.79 13.28 5.97
CA PHE A 162 -12.74 12.96 7.04
C PHE A 162 -12.91 14.10 8.04
N PHE A 163 -14.16 14.42 8.42
CA PHE A 163 -14.50 15.49 9.34
C PHE A 163 -15.60 15.04 10.32
N PRO A 164 -15.64 15.55 11.57
CA PRO A 164 -14.65 16.41 12.22
C PRO A 164 -13.43 15.63 12.73
N GLN A 165 -12.24 16.28 12.71
CA GLN A 165 -11.02 15.70 13.28
C GLN A 165 -10.99 15.85 14.81
N PHE A 166 -11.48 16.97 15.33
CA PHE A 166 -11.47 17.32 16.75
C PHE A 166 -12.87 17.73 17.23
N ASN A 167 -13.14 17.51 18.50
CA ASN A 167 -14.34 18.05 19.17
C ASN A 167 -14.15 19.54 19.53
N THR A 168 -15.17 20.15 20.11
CA THR A 168 -15.15 21.57 20.51
C THR A 168 -14.15 21.86 21.63
N ALA A 169 -13.69 20.86 22.37
CA ALA A 169 -12.64 20.97 23.39
C ALA A 169 -11.23 20.82 22.81
N GLY A 170 -11.08 20.56 21.50
CA GLY A 170 -9.78 20.32 20.84
C GLY A 170 -9.25 18.90 21.04
N GLU A 171 -10.06 17.98 21.52
CA GLU A 171 -9.69 16.57 21.66
C GLU A 171 -9.93 15.84 20.34
N ALA A 172 -9.08 14.88 20.03
CA ALA A 172 -9.20 14.11 18.79
C ALA A 172 -10.48 13.25 18.81
N LEU A 173 -11.34 13.45 17.82
CA LEU A 173 -12.64 12.79 17.69
C LEU A 173 -12.68 11.78 16.55
N SER A 174 -12.00 12.05 15.42
CA SER A 174 -12.06 11.17 14.25
C SER A 174 -11.65 9.72 14.50
N PRO A 175 -10.70 9.38 15.43
CA PRO A 175 -10.41 7.97 15.71
C PRO A 175 -11.59 7.17 16.29
N GLU A 176 -12.45 7.82 17.10
CA GLU A 176 -13.65 7.18 17.67
C GLU A 176 -14.75 7.02 16.63
N LEU A 177 -15.00 8.07 15.85
CA LEU A 177 -15.96 8.03 14.75
C LEU A 177 -15.55 6.94 13.74
N TYR A 178 -14.28 6.88 13.40
CA TYR A 178 -13.79 5.86 12.48
C TYR A 178 -13.85 4.44 13.08
N ARG A 179 -13.64 4.26 14.39
CA ARG A 179 -13.80 2.96 15.06
C ARG A 179 -15.23 2.44 14.92
N ALA A 180 -16.23 3.30 15.10
CA ALA A 180 -17.62 2.93 14.90
C ALA A 180 -17.90 2.48 13.46
N LEU A 181 -17.34 3.22 12.49
CA LEU A 181 -17.50 2.93 11.05
C LEU A 181 -16.84 1.60 10.66
N ILE A 182 -15.58 1.38 11.03
CA ILE A 182 -14.87 0.14 10.65
C ILE A 182 -15.48 -1.08 11.32
N ASN A 183 -15.94 -0.98 12.58
CA ASN A 183 -16.63 -2.07 13.26
C ASN A 183 -17.95 -2.44 12.58
N ALA A 184 -18.74 -1.45 12.18
CA ALA A 184 -19.98 -1.63 11.45
C ALA A 184 -19.73 -2.25 10.06
N PHE A 185 -18.78 -1.72 9.31
CA PHE A 185 -18.39 -2.24 8.00
C PHE A 185 -17.89 -3.69 8.09
N TYR A 186 -16.99 -3.98 9.04
CA TYR A 186 -16.50 -5.33 9.31
C TYR A 186 -17.65 -6.30 9.55
N SER A 187 -18.59 -5.94 10.41
CA SER A 187 -19.73 -6.79 10.73
C SER A 187 -20.61 -7.08 9.50
N GLY A 188 -20.81 -6.09 8.62
CA GLY A 188 -21.57 -6.24 7.39
C GLY A 188 -20.88 -7.15 6.39
N VAL A 189 -19.61 -6.89 6.08
CA VAL A 189 -18.81 -7.66 5.12
C VAL A 189 -18.61 -9.11 5.58
N LYS A 190 -18.33 -9.34 6.86
CA LYS A 190 -18.17 -10.68 7.45
C LYS A 190 -19.49 -11.46 7.57
N ALA A 191 -20.63 -10.78 7.67
CA ALA A 191 -21.93 -11.44 7.67
C ALA A 191 -22.26 -12.11 6.33
N VAL A 192 -21.72 -11.61 5.23
CA VAL A 192 -21.87 -12.20 3.89
C VAL A 192 -20.95 -13.41 3.71
N ASP A 193 -19.68 -13.25 4.01
CA ASP A 193 -18.70 -14.35 3.95
C ASP A 193 -17.57 -14.08 4.98
N ARG A 194 -17.39 -14.99 5.92
CA ARG A 194 -16.36 -14.88 6.96
C ARG A 194 -14.93 -14.87 6.41
N SER A 195 -14.70 -15.42 5.22
CA SER A 195 -13.39 -15.42 4.56
C SER A 195 -13.05 -14.09 3.89
N ASN A 196 -13.96 -13.12 3.85
CA ASN A 196 -13.64 -11.74 3.46
C ASN A 196 -12.66 -11.12 4.46
N LEU A 197 -11.71 -10.36 3.97
CA LEU A 197 -10.68 -9.69 4.78
C LEU A 197 -10.87 -8.17 4.72
N VAL A 198 -11.01 -7.57 5.89
CA VAL A 198 -11.26 -6.13 6.02
C VAL A 198 -9.99 -5.40 6.43
N LEU A 199 -9.62 -4.42 5.62
CA LEU A 199 -8.51 -3.50 5.86
C LEU A 199 -9.03 -2.24 6.57
N THR A 200 -8.21 -1.69 7.48
CA THR A 200 -8.42 -0.30 7.91
C THR A 200 -8.22 0.67 6.74
N ALA A 201 -8.70 1.91 6.86
CA ALA A 201 -8.27 2.99 5.98
C ALA A 201 -6.76 3.18 6.06
N GLY A 202 -6.12 3.45 4.94
CA GLY A 202 -4.73 3.89 4.95
C GLY A 202 -4.63 5.24 5.66
N LEU A 203 -3.83 5.35 6.71
CA LEU A 203 -3.63 6.64 7.38
C LEU A 203 -2.60 7.47 6.62
N GLY A 204 -2.88 8.76 6.44
CA GLY A 204 -1.93 9.73 5.90
C GLY A 204 -0.73 9.91 6.85
N PRO A 205 0.47 10.29 6.33
CA PRO A 205 1.74 10.06 7.00
C PRO A 205 2.08 11.04 8.13
N ILE A 206 1.59 12.29 8.07
CA ILE A 206 2.08 13.38 8.90
C ILE A 206 1.00 14.08 9.73
N ALA A 207 1.46 14.75 10.80
CA ALA A 207 0.66 15.61 11.64
C ALA A 207 0.82 17.08 11.22
N VAL A 208 -0.28 17.71 10.81
CA VAL A 208 -0.35 19.17 10.54
C VAL A 208 -1.51 19.76 11.32
N PRO A 209 -1.37 20.00 12.64
CA PRO A 209 -2.44 20.59 13.43
C PRO A 209 -2.80 22.02 12.94
N PRO A 210 -4.09 22.41 12.96
CA PRO A 210 -5.26 21.64 13.42
C PRO A 210 -5.91 20.76 12.34
N TRP A 211 -5.29 20.58 11.17
CA TRP A 211 -5.89 19.97 10.00
C TRP A 211 -5.79 18.44 9.98
N THR A 212 -4.78 17.88 10.66
CA THR A 212 -4.56 16.44 10.68
C THR A 212 -4.26 15.94 12.09
N ILE A 213 -4.69 14.72 12.38
CA ILE A 213 -4.21 13.95 13.53
C ILE A 213 -3.07 13.07 13.05
N GLY A 214 -1.86 13.22 13.65
CA GLY A 214 -0.72 12.39 13.31
C GLY A 214 -1.05 10.89 13.41
N PRO A 215 -0.64 10.07 12.43
CA PRO A 215 -1.07 8.68 12.31
C PRO A 215 -0.77 7.82 13.54
N MET A 216 0.34 8.04 14.26
CA MET A 216 0.61 7.32 15.52
C MET A 216 -0.35 7.70 16.64
N ARG A 217 -0.77 8.98 16.74
CA ARG A 217 -1.81 9.40 17.69
C ARG A 217 -3.16 8.79 17.32
N PHE A 218 -3.52 8.87 16.04
CA PHE A 218 -4.75 8.29 15.53
C PHE A 218 -4.79 6.76 15.80
N ALA A 219 -3.73 6.04 15.43
CA ALA A 219 -3.66 4.60 15.62
C ALA A 219 -3.74 4.19 17.10
N ARG A 220 -3.03 4.91 18.01
CA ARG A 220 -3.17 4.64 19.45
C ARG A 220 -4.61 4.78 19.93
N GLN A 221 -5.30 5.85 19.57
CA GLN A 221 -6.69 6.08 19.97
C GLN A 221 -7.65 5.07 19.32
N LEU A 222 -7.47 4.77 18.04
CA LEU A 222 -8.24 3.74 17.34
C LEU A 222 -8.13 2.38 18.04
N LEU A 223 -6.91 1.99 18.42
CA LEU A 223 -6.57 0.71 19.04
C LEU A 223 -6.74 0.70 20.56
N CYS A 224 -7.16 1.82 21.17
CA CYS A 224 -7.27 1.96 22.63
C CYS A 224 -5.95 1.67 23.35
N MET A 225 -4.89 2.19 22.82
CA MET A 225 -3.53 2.10 23.32
C MET A 225 -3.00 3.47 23.73
N GLN A 226 -2.02 3.50 24.60
CA GLN A 226 -1.26 4.69 24.98
C GLN A 226 0.25 4.37 25.08
N GLY A 227 1.07 5.37 25.34
CA GLY A 227 2.52 5.23 25.36
C GLY A 227 3.16 5.39 23.98
N HIS A 228 4.27 6.15 23.92
CA HIS A 228 5.02 6.39 22.68
C HIS A 228 6.13 5.36 22.46
N ARG A 229 6.87 5.02 23.52
CA ARG A 229 8.01 4.08 23.47
C ARG A 229 7.69 2.73 24.08
N ASP A 230 6.64 2.63 24.85
CA ASP A 230 6.13 1.41 25.48
C ASP A 230 4.61 1.38 25.29
N PRO A 231 4.13 0.94 24.14
CA PRO A 231 2.71 0.89 23.87
C PRO A 231 2.00 -0.11 24.78
N HIS A 232 1.00 0.36 25.52
CA HIS A 232 0.19 -0.45 26.43
C HIS A 232 -1.28 -0.01 26.39
N PRO A 233 -2.22 -0.84 26.88
CA PRO A 233 -3.63 -0.49 26.87
C PRO A 233 -3.93 0.84 27.56
N ALA A 234 -4.76 1.67 26.94
CA ALA A 234 -5.34 2.82 27.59
C ALA A 234 -6.35 2.38 28.66
N PRO A 235 -6.54 3.16 29.73
CA PRO A 235 -7.56 2.87 30.74
C PRO A 235 -8.97 2.94 30.14
N GLY A 236 -9.89 2.16 30.68
CA GLY A 236 -11.29 2.12 30.28
C GLY A 236 -11.62 1.04 29.23
N ASP A 237 -12.90 0.84 29.03
CA ASP A 237 -13.44 -0.05 28.00
C ASP A 237 -13.66 0.73 26.71
N CYS A 238 -12.92 0.40 25.68
CA CYS A 238 -13.06 0.98 24.36
C CYS A 238 -14.15 0.27 23.53
N GLY A 239 -15.26 -0.09 24.11
CA GLY A 239 -16.37 -0.71 23.41
C GLY A 239 -16.05 -2.10 22.82
N GLY A 240 -15.23 -2.90 23.50
CA GLY A 240 -14.89 -4.26 23.06
C GLY A 240 -13.75 -4.38 22.06
N GLY A 241 -13.10 -3.28 21.70
CA GLY A 241 -11.98 -3.24 20.76
C GLY A 241 -12.36 -2.79 19.35
N VAL A 242 -11.44 -2.94 18.41
CA VAL A 242 -11.64 -2.59 17.02
C VAL A 242 -11.57 -3.83 16.13
N HIS A 243 -12.50 -3.93 15.17
CA HIS A 243 -12.65 -5.08 14.29
C HIS A 243 -12.09 -4.79 12.90
N PHE A 244 -11.01 -5.44 12.54
CA PHE A 244 -10.42 -5.49 11.20
C PHE A 244 -9.41 -6.64 11.11
N ASP A 245 -9.04 -7.04 9.91
CA ASP A 245 -8.09 -8.13 9.68
C ASP A 245 -6.68 -7.62 9.34
N ILE A 246 -6.57 -6.47 8.67
CA ILE A 246 -5.33 -5.93 8.13
C ILE A 246 -5.24 -4.44 8.48
N PHE A 247 -4.09 -4.00 8.99
CA PHE A 247 -3.84 -2.57 9.19
C PHE A 247 -3.20 -1.96 7.94
N ALA A 248 -3.74 -0.84 7.47
CA ALA A 248 -3.26 -0.12 6.32
C ALA A 248 -2.64 1.22 6.70
N ILE A 249 -1.58 1.63 5.98
CA ILE A 249 -0.85 2.89 6.14
C ILE A 249 -0.42 3.43 4.77
N GLN A 250 -0.30 4.75 4.64
CA GLN A 250 0.21 5.45 3.46
C GLN A 250 1.43 6.29 3.88
N PRO A 251 2.62 5.64 4.06
CA PRO A 251 3.76 6.24 4.71
C PRO A 251 4.62 7.06 3.74
N TYR A 252 4.00 7.97 2.99
CA TYR A 252 4.74 8.92 2.15
C TYR A 252 5.82 9.60 3.00
N THR A 253 6.95 9.88 2.40
CA THR A 253 8.12 10.39 3.12
C THR A 253 8.63 11.69 2.53
N THR A 254 9.01 12.61 3.39
CA THR A 254 9.60 13.89 3.01
C THR A 254 11.08 13.80 2.60
N GLY A 255 11.67 12.62 2.77
CA GLY A 255 13.06 12.34 2.43
C GLY A 255 13.22 11.02 1.66
N GLY A 256 14.36 10.37 1.85
CA GLY A 256 14.65 9.06 1.27
C GLY A 256 13.92 7.92 2.00
N PRO A 257 14.08 6.66 1.53
CA PRO A 257 13.35 5.50 2.05
C PRO A 257 13.56 5.20 3.54
N THR A 258 14.59 5.76 4.15
CA THR A 258 14.92 5.57 5.58
C THR A 258 14.63 6.81 6.42
N HIS A 259 14.10 7.87 5.82
CA HIS A 259 13.75 9.09 6.54
C HIS A 259 12.67 8.80 7.58
N GLN A 260 12.79 9.44 8.73
CA GLN A 260 11.87 9.34 9.86
C GLN A 260 11.28 10.72 10.15
N GLY A 261 9.96 10.78 10.31
CA GLY A 261 9.24 11.98 10.70
C GLY A 261 9.23 12.20 12.22
N HIS A 262 8.35 13.08 12.66
CA HIS A 262 8.14 13.37 14.08
C HIS A 262 7.52 12.17 14.82
N VAL A 263 7.43 12.26 16.14
CA VAL A 263 6.95 11.17 17.01
C VAL A 263 5.56 10.65 16.68
N ASN A 264 4.68 11.50 16.16
CA ASN A 264 3.33 11.12 15.74
C ASN A 264 3.16 10.85 14.25
N ASP A 265 4.20 11.05 13.43
CA ASP A 265 4.20 10.75 12.00
C ASP A 265 4.50 9.27 11.74
N VAL A 266 4.16 8.79 10.57
CA VAL A 266 4.59 7.49 10.07
C VAL A 266 5.03 7.66 8.62
N GLU A 267 6.28 8.06 8.43
CA GLU A 267 6.96 7.98 7.15
C GLU A 267 7.53 6.55 6.93
N LEU A 268 8.06 6.27 5.77
CA LEU A 268 8.52 4.90 5.44
C LEU A 268 9.58 4.37 6.42
N GLY A 269 10.47 5.24 6.91
CA GLY A 269 11.48 4.89 7.93
C GLY A 269 10.91 4.64 9.33
N ASP A 270 9.66 5.03 9.57
CA ASP A 270 8.98 4.94 10.85
C ASP A 270 8.15 3.65 11.04
N LEU A 271 8.04 2.82 10.01
CA LEU A 271 7.25 1.58 10.08
C LEU A 271 7.56 0.69 11.29
N PRO A 272 8.80 0.59 11.80
CA PRO A 272 9.08 -0.19 13.00
C PRO A 272 8.28 0.25 14.23
N LYS A 273 8.10 1.55 14.48
CA LYS A 273 7.31 2.04 15.64
C LYS A 273 5.83 1.72 15.52
N LEU A 274 5.28 1.71 14.29
CA LEU A 274 3.91 1.28 14.03
C LEU A 274 3.76 -0.23 14.26
N GLN A 275 4.72 -1.05 13.82
CA GLN A 275 4.74 -2.50 14.08
C GLN A 275 4.80 -2.83 15.58
N GLU A 276 5.53 -2.05 16.37
CA GLU A 276 5.56 -2.19 17.84
C GLU A 276 4.18 -1.92 18.45
N LEU A 277 3.50 -0.85 18.02
CA LEU A 277 2.15 -0.53 18.45
C LEU A 277 1.16 -1.65 18.11
N LEU A 278 1.16 -2.14 16.87
CA LEU A 278 0.28 -3.23 16.43
C LEU A 278 0.55 -4.52 17.22
N THR A 279 1.82 -4.87 17.42
CA THR A 279 2.20 -6.04 18.21
C THR A 279 1.72 -5.94 19.65
N ALA A 280 1.80 -4.75 20.27
CA ALA A 280 1.32 -4.52 21.63
C ALA A 280 -0.23 -4.60 21.67
N ALA A 281 -0.92 -4.04 20.69
CA ALA A 281 -2.39 -4.09 20.58
C ALA A 281 -2.91 -5.54 20.38
N ASP A 282 -2.23 -6.34 19.54
CA ASP A 282 -2.51 -7.76 19.35
C ASP A 282 -2.40 -8.53 20.67
N ARG A 283 -1.27 -8.34 21.40
CA ARG A 283 -1.05 -8.99 22.71
C ARG A 283 -2.09 -8.61 23.75
N ALA A 284 -2.55 -7.37 23.71
CA ALA A 284 -3.57 -6.84 24.59
C ALA A 284 -5.01 -7.22 24.18
N GLY A 285 -5.18 -7.91 23.05
CA GLY A 285 -6.49 -8.31 22.51
C GLY A 285 -7.36 -7.12 22.10
N ARG A 286 -6.76 -5.98 21.73
CA ARG A 286 -7.48 -4.78 21.28
C ARG A 286 -7.93 -4.86 19.83
N ILE A 287 -7.26 -5.68 19.02
CA ILE A 287 -7.62 -5.95 17.62
C ILE A 287 -8.41 -7.24 17.56
N LYS A 288 -9.56 -7.20 16.90
CA LYS A 288 -10.46 -8.36 16.70
C LYS A 288 -10.53 -8.65 15.20
N GLY A 289 -9.66 -9.55 14.74
CA GLY A 289 -9.56 -9.97 13.35
C GLY A 289 -9.17 -11.44 13.23
N GLU A 290 -8.99 -11.92 11.99
CA GLU A 290 -8.69 -13.32 11.69
C GLU A 290 -7.23 -13.71 12.02
N PHE A 291 -6.32 -12.75 12.13
CA PHE A 291 -4.89 -13.03 12.28
C PHE A 291 -4.43 -12.86 13.73
N ARG A 292 -3.61 -13.80 14.21
CA ARG A 292 -2.94 -13.68 15.51
C ARG A 292 -1.98 -12.49 15.58
N HIS A 293 -1.37 -12.16 14.46
CA HIS A 293 -0.49 -11.02 14.29
C HIS A 293 -1.02 -10.20 13.12
N THR A 294 -1.49 -9.01 13.41
CA THR A 294 -2.07 -8.11 12.42
C THR A 294 -1.10 -7.82 11.27
N PRO A 295 -1.43 -8.21 10.03
CA PRO A 295 -0.63 -7.84 8.87
C PRO A 295 -0.64 -6.33 8.66
N LEU A 296 0.52 -5.78 8.27
CA LEU A 296 0.67 -4.38 7.87
C LEU A 296 0.79 -4.29 6.35
N TRP A 297 -0.07 -3.47 5.73
CA TRP A 297 -0.05 -3.17 4.31
C TRP A 297 0.24 -1.69 4.09
N ILE A 298 1.05 -1.39 3.06
CA ILE A 298 1.17 -0.05 2.50
C ILE A 298 0.20 0.02 1.33
N THR A 299 -0.85 0.83 1.45
CA THR A 299 -1.91 0.93 0.43
C THR A 299 -1.69 2.08 -0.55
N GLU A 300 -0.78 3.00 -0.24
CA GLU A 300 -0.27 4.02 -1.14
C GLU A 300 1.15 4.41 -0.74
N PHE A 301 2.00 4.61 -1.74
CA PHE A 301 3.34 5.17 -1.58
C PHE A 301 3.93 5.55 -2.94
N SER A 302 4.57 6.69 -3.04
CA SER A 302 5.32 7.13 -4.21
C SER A 302 6.19 8.35 -3.92
N TRP A 303 6.88 8.81 -4.94
CA TRP A 303 7.46 10.15 -5.08
C TRP A 303 7.11 10.69 -6.46
N ASP A 304 7.04 12.01 -6.60
CA ASP A 304 6.95 12.63 -7.91
C ASP A 304 8.30 12.61 -8.62
N SER A 305 8.29 12.37 -9.92
CA SER A 305 9.48 12.18 -10.72
C SER A 305 9.90 13.43 -11.48
N LYS A 306 11.20 13.62 -11.64
CA LYS A 306 11.78 14.63 -12.52
C LYS A 306 12.53 13.97 -13.69
N PRO A 307 12.07 14.17 -14.95
CA PRO A 307 10.84 14.82 -15.37
C PRO A 307 9.59 13.99 -15.01
N PRO A 308 8.32 14.54 -15.08
CA PRO A 308 8.00 15.88 -15.60
C PRO A 308 8.02 17.00 -14.55
N ASP A 309 7.85 16.70 -13.24
CA ASP A 309 7.85 17.73 -12.20
C ASP A 309 9.26 18.29 -11.99
N PRO A 310 9.47 19.62 -12.15
CA PRO A 310 10.76 20.23 -11.86
C PRO A 310 11.23 20.09 -10.41
N GLY A 311 10.28 20.00 -9.46
CA GLY A 311 10.51 19.76 -8.03
C GLY A 311 10.68 18.29 -7.67
N GLY A 312 10.32 17.37 -8.58
CA GLY A 312 10.32 15.94 -8.36
C GLY A 312 11.72 15.33 -8.16
N LEU A 313 11.75 14.06 -7.79
CA LEU A 313 12.99 13.30 -7.62
C LEU A 313 13.71 13.11 -8.97
N PRO A 314 15.02 13.42 -9.04
CA PRO A 314 15.80 13.06 -10.21
C PRO A 314 15.69 11.56 -10.51
N MET A 315 15.39 11.18 -11.74
CA MET A 315 15.12 9.82 -12.17
C MET A 315 16.14 8.78 -11.67
N LYS A 316 17.42 9.13 -11.60
CA LYS A 316 18.48 8.23 -11.10
C LYS A 316 18.35 7.94 -9.60
N ILE A 317 17.84 8.90 -8.83
CA ILE A 317 17.58 8.74 -7.40
C ILE A 317 16.31 7.90 -7.21
N GLU A 318 15.27 8.22 -7.96
CA GLU A 318 14.00 7.50 -7.90
C GLU A 318 14.14 6.02 -8.27
N MET A 319 14.89 5.69 -9.34
CA MET A 319 15.22 4.29 -9.68
C MET A 319 15.85 3.52 -8.51
N ARG A 320 16.70 4.19 -7.73
CA ARG A 320 17.34 3.58 -6.56
C ARG A 320 16.38 3.49 -5.39
N TRP A 321 15.72 4.61 -5.06
CA TRP A 321 14.85 4.71 -3.90
C TRP A 321 13.61 3.84 -4.02
N THR A 322 13.09 3.62 -5.21
CA THR A 322 12.01 2.65 -5.44
C THR A 322 12.41 1.24 -4.98
N ALA A 323 13.59 0.76 -5.36
CA ALA A 323 14.07 -0.55 -4.89
C ALA A 323 14.36 -0.57 -3.39
N GLU A 324 14.93 0.52 -2.84
CA GLU A 324 15.20 0.67 -1.41
C GLU A 324 13.91 0.76 -0.59
N ALA A 325 12.87 1.46 -1.07
CA ALA A 325 11.57 1.55 -0.41
C ALA A 325 10.91 0.17 -0.25
N LEU A 326 10.90 -0.62 -1.31
CA LEU A 326 10.38 -1.98 -1.29
C LEU A 326 11.16 -2.87 -0.30
N TYR A 327 12.48 -2.69 -0.23
CA TYR A 327 13.33 -3.39 0.74
C TYR A 327 13.06 -2.95 2.19
N VAL A 328 12.93 -1.65 2.45
CA VAL A 328 12.62 -1.10 3.78
C VAL A 328 11.26 -1.61 4.26
N ALA A 329 10.24 -1.57 3.40
CA ALA A 329 8.92 -2.11 3.70
C ALA A 329 8.98 -3.61 4.02
N TRP A 330 9.68 -4.41 3.19
CA TRP A 330 9.86 -5.83 3.47
C TRP A 330 10.58 -6.08 4.80
N ARG A 331 11.62 -5.30 5.12
CA ARG A 331 12.31 -5.39 6.42
C ARG A 331 11.38 -5.10 7.58
N ALA A 332 10.51 -4.11 7.46
CA ALA A 332 9.49 -3.74 8.42
C ALA A 332 8.30 -4.72 8.47
N ARG A 333 8.41 -5.90 7.82
CA ARG A 333 7.37 -6.95 7.79
C ARG A 333 6.06 -6.53 7.11
N VAL A 334 6.08 -5.52 6.27
CA VAL A 334 4.99 -5.23 5.35
C VAL A 334 4.83 -6.42 4.40
N SER A 335 3.60 -6.87 4.17
CA SER A 335 3.32 -7.99 3.27
C SER A 335 2.86 -7.55 1.88
N HIS A 336 2.23 -6.38 1.77
CA HIS A 336 1.70 -5.82 0.52
C HIS A 336 2.11 -4.35 0.41
N PHE A 337 2.60 -3.97 -0.76
CA PHE A 337 3.07 -2.62 -1.03
C PHE A 337 2.42 -2.12 -2.33
N PHE A 338 1.60 -1.09 -2.25
CA PHE A 338 0.93 -0.49 -3.41
C PHE A 338 1.62 0.80 -3.81
N TRP A 339 2.02 0.88 -5.08
CA TRP A 339 2.54 2.10 -5.68
C TRP A 339 1.39 3.01 -6.12
N TYR A 340 1.51 4.29 -5.87
CA TYR A 340 0.62 5.33 -6.34
C TYR A 340 1.36 6.19 -7.38
N SER A 341 1.13 6.09 -8.67
CA SER A 341 0.03 5.49 -9.43
C SER A 341 0.55 4.67 -10.63
N LEU A 342 -0.34 4.17 -11.49
CA LEU A 342 0.08 3.53 -12.74
C LEU A 342 0.63 4.55 -13.74
N ARG A 343 -0.06 5.66 -13.92
CA ARG A 343 0.29 6.75 -14.85
C ARG A 343 0.20 8.09 -14.15
N ASP A 344 0.97 9.06 -14.61
CA ASP A 344 0.92 10.42 -14.09
C ASP A 344 -0.51 10.97 -14.12
N SER A 345 -0.84 11.84 -13.19
CA SER A 345 -2.12 12.54 -13.17
C SER A 345 -2.33 13.35 -14.45
N GLN A 346 -3.58 13.59 -14.80
CA GLN A 346 -3.89 14.58 -15.81
C GLN A 346 -3.73 15.95 -15.18
N ARG A 347 -2.87 16.77 -15.78
CA ARG A 347 -2.66 18.14 -15.35
C ARG A 347 -3.42 19.10 -16.27
N GLU A 348 -4.18 19.99 -15.67
CA GLU A 348 -4.82 21.07 -16.42
C GLU A 348 -3.78 22.12 -16.88
N PRO A 349 -4.01 22.86 -17.98
CA PRO A 349 -3.02 23.75 -18.55
C PRO A 349 -2.43 24.81 -17.61
N ASN A 350 -3.18 25.24 -16.60
CA ASN A 350 -2.78 26.25 -15.61
C ASN A 350 -2.54 25.68 -14.20
N GLU A 351 -2.60 24.36 -14.03
CA GLU A 351 -2.35 23.69 -12.78
C GLU A 351 -0.85 23.67 -12.46
N ALA A 352 -0.47 24.05 -11.25
CA ALA A 352 0.93 23.99 -10.82
C ALA A 352 1.34 22.52 -10.57
N PHE A 353 2.64 22.22 -10.74
CA PHE A 353 3.21 21.00 -10.19
C PHE A 353 3.01 21.01 -8.66
N GLY A 354 2.60 19.87 -8.09
CA GLY A 354 2.24 19.76 -6.67
C GLY A 354 0.72 19.83 -6.42
N GLU A 355 -0.08 20.30 -7.39
CA GLU A 355 -1.54 20.13 -7.43
C GLU A 355 -1.92 18.84 -8.17
N SER A 356 -1.05 18.39 -9.09
CA SER A 356 -1.08 17.08 -9.75
C SER A 356 0.02 16.16 -9.20
N LEU A 357 -0.12 14.85 -9.38
CA LEU A 357 0.85 13.84 -8.92
C LEU A 357 1.54 13.21 -10.13
N GLU A 358 2.86 13.45 -10.23
CA GLU A 358 3.71 12.96 -11.30
C GLU A 358 4.47 11.67 -10.87
N SER A 359 3.77 10.85 -10.10
CA SER A 359 4.30 9.64 -9.44
C SER A 359 4.02 8.34 -10.19
N GLY A 360 3.43 8.44 -11.39
CA GLY A 360 3.08 7.29 -12.21
C GLY A 360 4.29 6.46 -12.63
N LEU A 361 4.08 5.13 -12.77
CA LEU A 361 5.05 4.23 -13.40
C LEU A 361 5.22 4.53 -14.90
N TYR A 362 4.25 5.24 -15.47
CA TYR A 362 4.25 5.69 -16.86
C TYR A 362 4.07 7.20 -16.93
N TYR A 363 4.84 7.84 -17.81
CA TYR A 363 4.53 9.20 -18.27
C TYR A 363 3.19 9.19 -18.98
N ARG A 364 2.32 10.14 -18.65
CA ARG A 364 1.00 10.24 -19.27
C ARG A 364 1.11 10.73 -20.71
N GLY A 365 0.61 9.94 -21.66
CA GLY A 365 0.38 10.33 -23.03
C GLY A 365 -1.00 10.95 -23.25
N ALA A 366 -1.28 11.40 -24.45
CA ALA A 366 -2.61 11.91 -24.83
C ALA A 366 -3.70 10.83 -24.73
N THR A 367 -3.36 9.58 -24.99
CA THR A 367 -4.19 8.41 -24.75
C THR A 367 -3.42 7.38 -23.92
N LEU A 368 -4.12 6.40 -23.37
CA LEU A 368 -3.48 5.34 -22.59
C LEU A 368 -2.41 4.59 -23.40
N GLU A 369 -2.66 4.32 -24.68
CA GLU A 369 -1.73 3.60 -25.57
C GLU A 369 -0.41 4.33 -25.77
N LEU A 370 -0.45 5.66 -25.73
CA LEU A 370 0.70 6.53 -25.91
C LEU A 370 1.52 6.78 -24.64
N ASP A 371 1.08 6.27 -23.50
CA ASP A 371 1.86 6.37 -22.27
C ASP A 371 3.22 5.68 -22.42
N GLN A 372 4.27 6.31 -21.90
CA GLN A 372 5.64 5.81 -21.98
C GLN A 372 6.13 5.33 -20.61
N PRO A 373 6.73 4.14 -20.50
CA PRO A 373 7.23 3.65 -19.21
C PRO A 373 8.36 4.56 -18.68
N LYS A 374 8.28 4.93 -17.40
CA LYS A 374 9.38 5.63 -16.74
C LYS A 374 10.53 4.65 -16.42
N PRO A 375 11.79 5.10 -16.41
CA PRO A 375 12.93 4.25 -16.12
C PRO A 375 12.84 3.50 -14.78
N PHE A 376 12.23 4.09 -13.76
CA PHE A 376 12.09 3.45 -12.45
C PHE A 376 11.01 2.34 -12.40
N LEU A 377 10.15 2.21 -13.42
CA LEU A 377 9.25 1.07 -13.54
C LEU A 377 10.02 -0.27 -13.41
N ASN A 378 11.21 -0.37 -13.98
CA ASN A 378 12.03 -1.57 -13.83
C ASN A 378 12.55 -1.78 -12.40
N ALA A 379 12.75 -0.71 -11.62
CA ALA A 379 13.09 -0.83 -10.19
C ALA A 379 11.91 -1.33 -9.36
N PHE A 380 10.69 -0.96 -9.74
CA PHE A 380 9.46 -1.49 -9.13
C PHE A 380 9.20 -2.95 -9.55
N ARG A 381 9.34 -3.25 -10.83
CA ARG A 381 9.07 -4.57 -11.42
C ARG A 381 10.08 -5.65 -10.98
N PHE A 382 11.37 -5.30 -10.97
CA PHE A 382 12.47 -6.16 -10.54
C PHE A 382 13.36 -5.43 -9.52
N PRO A 383 12.84 -5.15 -8.31
CA PRO A 383 13.61 -4.47 -7.29
C PRO A 383 14.81 -5.31 -6.85
N PHE A 384 15.94 -4.64 -6.69
CA PHE A 384 17.17 -5.24 -6.19
C PHE A 384 18.01 -4.22 -5.44
N VAL A 385 18.46 -4.59 -4.25
CA VAL A 385 19.40 -3.82 -3.44
C VAL A 385 20.58 -4.70 -2.99
N ALA A 386 21.75 -4.09 -2.81
CA ALA A 386 22.95 -4.79 -2.37
C ALA A 386 23.83 -3.88 -1.52
N TYR A 387 24.09 -4.28 -0.28
CA TYR A 387 24.85 -3.50 0.69
C TYR A 387 26.10 -4.24 1.13
N PRO A 388 27.31 -3.67 0.90
CA PRO A 388 28.55 -4.23 1.44
C PRO A 388 28.57 -4.17 2.96
N GLY A 389 29.00 -5.23 3.60
CA GLY A 389 29.15 -5.36 5.05
C GLY A 389 30.27 -6.31 5.45
N GLU A 390 30.56 -6.41 6.73
CA GLU A 390 31.64 -7.24 7.28
C GLU A 390 31.48 -8.73 6.93
N ARG A 391 30.25 -9.22 6.88
CA ARG A 391 29.92 -10.61 6.56
C ARG A 391 29.84 -10.92 5.07
N GLY A 392 30.01 -9.91 4.20
CA GLY A 392 29.88 -10.04 2.75
C GLY A 392 28.96 -9.00 2.15
N LEU A 393 28.49 -9.28 0.92
CA LEU A 393 27.52 -8.44 0.22
C LEU A 393 26.10 -8.93 0.55
N ALA A 394 25.43 -8.24 1.48
CA ALA A 394 24.03 -8.49 1.75
C ALA A 394 23.15 -8.00 0.59
N PHE A 395 22.20 -8.81 0.15
CA PHE A 395 21.31 -8.45 -0.95
C PHE A 395 19.87 -8.90 -0.69
N TRP A 396 18.96 -8.21 -1.33
CA TRP A 396 17.55 -8.54 -1.39
C TRP A 396 16.98 -8.15 -2.75
N GLY A 397 15.96 -8.87 -3.19
CA GLY A 397 15.20 -8.53 -4.38
C GLY A 397 13.94 -9.37 -4.54
N ARG A 398 13.17 -9.05 -5.60
CA ARG A 398 11.98 -9.79 -6.01
C ARG A 398 11.96 -9.93 -7.53
N THR A 399 11.79 -11.16 -8.02
CA THR A 399 11.68 -11.41 -9.47
C THR A 399 10.38 -10.86 -10.04
N PRO A 400 10.35 -10.44 -11.30
CA PRO A 400 9.11 -10.10 -11.99
C PRO A 400 8.09 -11.24 -11.92
N ASN A 401 6.83 -10.88 -11.70
CA ASN A 401 5.69 -11.82 -11.69
C ASN A 401 5.73 -12.96 -10.64
N GLY A 402 6.68 -12.91 -9.69
CA GLY A 402 6.79 -13.90 -8.62
C GLY A 402 7.26 -15.28 -9.09
N GLY A 403 6.94 -16.30 -8.29
CA GLY A 403 7.25 -17.71 -8.55
C GLY A 403 8.64 -18.14 -8.05
N ARG A 404 8.76 -19.43 -7.72
CA ARG A 404 10.04 -20.03 -7.33
C ARG A 404 10.97 -20.06 -8.53
N ARG A 405 12.10 -19.35 -8.43
CA ARG A 405 13.06 -19.15 -9.52
C ARG A 405 14.49 -19.16 -8.99
N GLU A 406 15.40 -19.67 -9.80
CA GLU A 406 16.83 -19.47 -9.59
C GLU A 406 17.21 -18.05 -10.00
N VAL A 407 17.91 -17.35 -9.12
CA VAL A 407 18.37 -15.97 -9.31
C VAL A 407 19.88 -15.92 -9.13
N THR A 408 20.56 -15.37 -10.12
CA THR A 408 22.00 -15.16 -10.12
C THR A 408 22.34 -13.76 -9.66
N ILE A 409 23.15 -13.62 -8.62
CA ILE A 409 23.67 -12.33 -8.14
C ILE A 409 25.01 -12.06 -8.79
N GLN A 410 25.15 -10.88 -9.40
CA GLN A 410 26.35 -10.48 -10.15
C GLN A 410 26.89 -9.16 -9.66
N ILE A 411 28.23 -9.03 -9.66
CA ILE A 411 28.94 -7.76 -9.45
C ILE A 411 29.70 -7.35 -10.71
N TRP A 412 29.83 -6.02 -10.91
CA TRP A 412 30.66 -5.48 -11.98
C TRP A 412 32.13 -5.47 -11.56
N LYS A 413 33.00 -6.24 -12.24
CA LYS A 413 34.43 -6.32 -11.99
C LYS A 413 35.21 -6.55 -13.28
N GLY A 414 36.25 -5.76 -13.52
CA GLY A 414 37.12 -5.93 -14.68
C GLY A 414 36.38 -5.84 -16.00
N ARG A 415 35.49 -4.84 -16.16
CA ARG A 415 34.69 -4.56 -17.38
C ARG A 415 33.66 -5.64 -17.72
N ARG A 416 33.32 -6.56 -16.79
CA ARG A 416 32.31 -7.60 -17.00
C ARG A 416 31.55 -7.91 -15.73
N TRP A 417 30.33 -8.45 -15.88
CA TRP A 417 29.53 -9.00 -14.80
C TRP A 417 30.09 -10.38 -14.40
N ARG A 418 30.27 -10.59 -13.10
CA ARG A 418 30.70 -11.86 -12.53
C ARG A 418 29.67 -12.35 -11.53
N THR A 419 29.25 -13.59 -11.65
CA THR A 419 28.40 -14.26 -10.67
C THR A 419 29.17 -14.41 -9.36
N VAL A 420 28.50 -14.06 -8.26
CA VAL A 420 29.05 -14.15 -6.89
C VAL A 420 28.20 -15.04 -6.00
N GLU A 421 26.91 -15.23 -6.37
CA GLU A 421 25.99 -16.09 -5.63
C GLU A 421 24.85 -16.54 -6.54
N VAL A 422 24.23 -17.69 -6.21
CA VAL A 422 23.02 -18.20 -6.84
C VAL A 422 22.05 -18.58 -5.73
N VAL A 423 20.82 -18.06 -5.79
CA VAL A 423 19.81 -18.28 -4.75
C VAL A 423 18.48 -18.68 -5.34
N GLN A 424 17.63 -19.33 -4.54
CA GLN A 424 16.26 -19.63 -4.90
C GLN A 424 15.31 -18.57 -4.35
N ALA A 425 14.50 -17.98 -5.22
CA ALA A 425 13.38 -17.14 -4.82
C ALA A 425 12.24 -17.99 -4.27
N ASN A 426 11.45 -17.43 -3.34
CA ASN A 426 10.24 -18.07 -2.82
C ASN A 426 9.07 -18.01 -3.84
N GLY A 427 7.87 -18.47 -3.43
CA GLY A 427 6.67 -18.47 -4.29
C GLY A 427 6.22 -17.09 -4.77
N GLN A 428 6.58 -16.02 -4.06
CA GLN A 428 6.31 -14.63 -4.42
C GLN A 428 7.47 -13.98 -5.19
N GLY A 429 8.51 -14.75 -5.52
CA GLY A 429 9.69 -14.28 -6.22
C GLY A 429 10.70 -13.56 -5.34
N VAL A 430 10.49 -13.51 -4.02
CA VAL A 430 11.40 -12.82 -3.09
C VAL A 430 12.64 -13.68 -2.83
N PHE A 431 13.81 -13.06 -2.91
CA PHE A 431 15.10 -13.67 -2.60
C PHE A 431 15.95 -12.71 -1.76
N ASN A 432 16.78 -13.27 -0.89
CA ASN A 432 17.74 -12.52 -0.08
C ASN A 432 18.89 -13.43 0.34
N GLY A 433 20.02 -12.83 0.70
CA GLY A 433 21.18 -13.58 1.15
C GLY A 433 22.38 -12.69 1.42
N VAL A 434 23.53 -13.34 1.63
CA VAL A 434 24.82 -12.67 1.81
C VAL A 434 25.85 -13.41 0.94
N ALA A 435 26.32 -12.78 -0.13
CA ALA A 435 27.40 -13.30 -0.94
C ALA A 435 28.76 -13.20 -0.20
N PRO A 436 29.76 -14.06 -0.52
CA PRO A 436 30.99 -14.17 0.25
C PRO A 436 31.74 -12.88 0.55
N THR A 437 32.46 -12.82 1.66
CA THR A 437 33.15 -11.67 2.25
C THR A 437 34.11 -10.94 1.32
N GLN A 438 34.77 -11.65 0.39
CA GLN A 438 35.68 -11.04 -0.60
C GLN A 438 35.01 -9.94 -1.45
N TYR A 439 33.67 -9.86 -1.41
CA TYR A 439 32.87 -8.86 -2.11
C TYR A 439 32.28 -7.78 -1.18
N GLY A 440 32.27 -8.03 0.14
CA GLY A 440 31.69 -7.13 1.15
C GLY A 440 32.55 -5.92 1.51
N SER A 441 33.88 -5.98 1.30
CA SER A 441 34.79 -4.88 1.64
C SER A 441 34.75 -3.70 0.65
N ARG A 442 34.07 -3.85 -0.47
CA ARG A 442 34.05 -2.86 -1.54
C ARG A 442 32.85 -1.93 -1.45
N LYS A 443 33.00 -0.77 -0.81
CA LYS A 443 32.02 0.33 -0.83
C LYS A 443 31.87 1.00 -2.21
N ARG A 444 32.41 0.44 -3.29
CA ARG A 444 32.38 0.98 -4.65
C ARG A 444 32.12 -0.12 -5.66
N GLY A 445 31.31 0.17 -6.66
CA GLY A 445 30.93 -0.78 -7.72
C GLY A 445 29.43 -0.88 -7.86
N SER A 446 29.00 -1.84 -8.66
CA SER A 446 27.59 -2.13 -8.89
C SER A 446 27.33 -3.63 -8.77
N ALA A 447 26.17 -3.97 -8.26
CA ALA A 447 25.63 -5.32 -8.24
C ALA A 447 24.28 -5.36 -8.98
N ARG A 448 23.88 -6.53 -9.46
CA ARG A 448 22.55 -6.78 -10.03
C ARG A 448 22.11 -8.21 -9.78
N ALA A 449 20.81 -8.43 -9.82
CA ALA A 449 20.21 -9.75 -9.92
C ALA A 449 19.91 -10.09 -11.39
N ARG A 450 20.01 -11.37 -11.74
CA ARG A 450 19.59 -11.91 -13.02
C ARG A 450 18.67 -13.11 -12.83
N PHE A 451 17.63 -13.15 -13.64
CA PHE A 451 16.66 -14.24 -13.70
C PHE A 451 16.28 -14.46 -15.17
N ALA A 452 16.48 -15.66 -15.68
CA ALA A 452 16.30 -15.98 -17.09
C ALA A 452 17.05 -14.97 -18.00
N ASN A 453 16.37 -14.32 -18.92
CA ASN A 453 16.93 -13.30 -19.81
C ASN A 453 16.81 -11.88 -19.26
N GLU A 454 16.23 -11.70 -18.06
CA GLU A 454 16.03 -10.41 -17.44
C GLU A 454 17.09 -10.08 -16.39
N ALA A 455 17.33 -8.79 -16.17
CA ALA A 455 18.20 -8.32 -15.12
C ALA A 455 17.57 -7.10 -14.42
N SER A 456 17.79 -7.02 -13.11
CA SER A 456 17.47 -5.82 -12.36
C SER A 456 18.31 -4.63 -12.83
N ILE A 457 17.85 -3.41 -12.50
CA ILE A 457 18.69 -2.22 -12.63
C ILE A 457 19.96 -2.44 -11.79
N PRO A 458 21.17 -2.08 -12.31
CA PRO A 458 22.37 -2.15 -11.51
C PRO A 458 22.33 -1.26 -10.29
N PHE A 459 22.40 -1.85 -9.10
CA PHE A 459 22.42 -1.14 -7.84
C PHE A 459 23.83 -0.66 -7.51
N SER A 460 24.01 0.66 -7.33
CA SER A 460 25.29 1.22 -6.91
C SER A 460 25.53 0.95 -5.42
N MET A 461 26.68 0.35 -5.07
CA MET A 461 27.07 0.11 -3.69
C MET A 461 27.57 1.36 -2.96
N ARG A 462 27.62 2.53 -3.62
CA ARG A 462 27.91 3.82 -2.97
C ARG A 462 26.67 4.34 -2.26
N PRO A 463 26.79 4.84 -1.00
CA PRO A 463 25.71 5.56 -0.35
C PRO A 463 25.27 6.76 -1.17
N VAL A 464 23.98 7.03 -1.19
CA VAL A 464 23.39 8.27 -1.71
C VAL A 464 22.98 9.10 -0.49
N LYS A 465 23.20 10.42 -0.54
CA LYS A 465 22.69 11.32 0.49
C LYS A 465 21.18 11.32 0.44
N ASP A 466 20.56 11.44 1.59
CA ASP A 466 19.13 11.67 1.69
C ASP A 466 18.79 12.99 1.00
N PHE A 467 17.68 13.01 0.28
CA PHE A 467 17.20 14.14 -0.49
C PHE A 467 15.83 14.51 0.04
N TYR A 468 15.71 15.73 0.57
CA TYR A 468 14.42 16.21 1.05
C TYR A 468 13.52 16.57 -0.11
N GLN A 469 12.33 16.03 -0.09
CA GLN A 469 11.24 16.43 -0.96
C GLN A 469 9.93 16.30 -0.20
N PRO A 470 9.10 17.37 -0.16
CA PRO A 470 7.74 17.27 0.37
C PRO A 470 6.94 16.21 -0.39
N PRO A 471 6.05 15.46 0.30
CA PRO A 471 5.26 14.40 -0.33
C PRO A 471 4.31 14.89 -1.44
N PHE A 472 3.97 16.15 -1.44
CA PHE A 472 3.00 16.76 -2.35
C PHE A 472 3.48 18.11 -2.94
N GLY A 473 4.72 18.16 -3.41
CA GLY A 473 5.26 19.27 -4.19
C GLY A 473 5.91 20.38 -3.38
#